data_2b4ae77b668be21a34a73ce798b4d105
#
_entry.id   2b4ae77b668be21a34a73ce798b4d105
#
_cell.length_a   1.000
_cell.length_b   1.000
_cell.length_c   1.000
_cell.angle_alpha   90.00
_cell.angle_beta   90.00
_cell.angle_gamma   90.00
#
_symmetry.space_group_name_H-M   'P 1'
#
loop_
_entity.id
_entity.type
_entity.pdbx_description
1 polymer ?
#
loop_
_entity_poly.entity_id
_entity_poly.type
_entity_poly.pdbx_seq_one_letter_code
_entity_poly.pdbx_strand_id
1 'polypeptide(L)'
;MRFAIVAVLGLLAVAPSARAGDAPAQVVTPDGTLNPETLTLNAIVNDHDFSKGSLTYCTYGMLAAKTGRFEDSLNIFRQCSDRGSDPSSLWMSFLSEQGLGTRQSDEDAAGWAKKAADRGWKVGQYDYGLMLMKGKGVAKDVEEGKRMIGLAAEQGYGAAKDLIEGGYNLDQAMPDPTHAAMPEYRDLLLY
;
A
#
# COMPACT_ATOMS: atom_id res chain seq x y z
N MET A 1 5.43 -14.52 -83.42
CA MET A 1 4.92 -14.37 -82.05
C MET A 1 6.05 -14.65 -81.06
N ARG A 2 6.59 -13.59 -80.45
CA ARG A 2 7.71 -13.73 -79.45
C ARG A 2 7.12 -13.56 -78.07
N PHE A 3 7.17 -14.62 -77.24
CA PHE A 3 6.80 -14.55 -75.85
C PHE A 3 7.99 -14.08 -75.04
N ALA A 4 7.88 -12.96 -74.41
CA ALA A 4 8.86 -12.46 -73.43
C ALA A 4 8.52 -13.04 -72.06
N ILE A 5 9.45 -13.79 -71.49
CA ILE A 5 9.37 -14.30 -70.09
C ILE A 5 9.95 -13.20 -69.22
N VAL A 6 9.09 -12.61 -68.39
CA VAL A 6 9.49 -11.68 -67.35
C VAL A 6 9.85 -12.52 -66.10
N ALA A 7 11.13 -12.59 -65.78
CA ALA A 7 11.60 -13.18 -64.52
C ALA A 7 11.42 -12.16 -63.39
N VAL A 8 10.52 -12.44 -62.48
CA VAL A 8 10.37 -11.71 -61.20
C VAL A 8 11.39 -12.23 -60.21
N LEU A 9 12.50 -11.51 -60.04
CA LEU A 9 13.42 -11.76 -58.91
C LEU A 9 12.77 -11.26 -57.62
N GLY A 10 12.29 -12.18 -56.83
CA GLY A 10 11.89 -11.90 -55.44
C GLY A 10 13.10 -11.65 -54.58
N LEU A 11 13.31 -10.40 -54.13
CA LEU A 11 14.24 -10.09 -53.04
C LEU A 11 13.65 -10.68 -51.73
N LEU A 12 14.21 -11.79 -51.28
CA LEU A 12 14.00 -12.24 -49.90
C LEU A 12 14.82 -11.30 -48.98
N ALA A 13 14.12 -10.37 -48.34
CA ALA A 13 14.67 -9.58 -47.26
C ALA A 13 14.92 -10.53 -46.07
N VAL A 14 16.17 -10.91 -45.84
CA VAL A 14 16.59 -11.62 -44.63
C VAL A 14 16.54 -10.60 -43.51
N ALA A 15 15.55 -10.72 -42.62
CA ALA A 15 15.53 -9.98 -41.39
C ALA A 15 16.79 -10.33 -40.56
N PRO A 16 17.47 -9.32 -39.98
CA PRO A 16 18.62 -9.63 -39.12
C PRO A 16 18.11 -10.42 -37.91
N SER A 17 18.63 -11.64 -37.74
CA SER A 17 18.43 -12.42 -36.54
C SER A 17 19.06 -11.65 -35.37
N ALA A 18 18.25 -11.20 -34.42
CA ALA A 18 18.74 -10.64 -33.16
C ALA A 18 19.71 -11.66 -32.53
N ARG A 19 20.96 -11.25 -32.36
CA ARG A 19 21.95 -12.07 -31.66
C ARG A 19 21.56 -12.15 -30.18
N ALA A 20 21.70 -13.32 -29.58
CA ALA A 20 21.47 -13.61 -28.18
C ALA A 20 22.38 -12.80 -27.19
N GLY A 21 23.03 -11.75 -27.67
CA GLY A 21 23.88 -10.85 -26.89
C GLY A 21 23.32 -9.44 -26.69
N ASP A 22 22.17 -9.12 -27.28
CA ASP A 22 21.59 -7.77 -27.22
C ASP A 22 20.55 -7.59 -26.08
N ALA A 23 20.49 -8.54 -25.13
CA ALA A 23 19.77 -8.28 -23.89
C ALA A 23 20.53 -7.18 -23.11
N PRO A 24 19.84 -6.10 -22.68
CA PRO A 24 20.51 -5.07 -21.89
C PRO A 24 21.13 -5.72 -20.67
N ALA A 25 22.42 -5.39 -20.40
CA ALA A 25 23.13 -5.90 -19.25
C ALA A 25 22.29 -5.65 -17.99
N GLN A 26 22.05 -6.70 -17.21
CA GLN A 26 21.34 -6.55 -15.94
C GLN A 26 22.20 -5.67 -15.03
N VAL A 27 21.72 -4.47 -14.79
CA VAL A 27 22.38 -3.53 -13.88
C VAL A 27 22.06 -4.00 -12.46
N VAL A 28 23.07 -4.51 -11.77
CA VAL A 28 22.98 -4.75 -10.33
C VAL A 28 23.00 -3.39 -9.66
N THR A 29 21.89 -2.97 -9.08
CA THR A 29 21.82 -1.73 -8.34
C THR A 29 22.53 -1.86 -6.99
N PRO A 30 23.00 -0.77 -6.36
CA PRO A 30 23.70 -0.79 -5.06
C PRO A 30 22.89 -1.43 -3.93
N ASP A 31 21.58 -1.57 -4.08
CA ASP A 31 20.66 -2.26 -3.15
C ASP A 31 20.56 -3.78 -3.41
N GLY A 32 21.35 -4.32 -4.34
CA GLY A 32 21.41 -5.75 -4.62
C GLY A 32 20.26 -6.32 -5.44
N THR A 33 19.41 -5.48 -6.03
CA THR A 33 18.31 -5.93 -6.90
C THR A 33 18.82 -6.26 -8.29
N LEU A 34 18.51 -7.47 -8.79
CA LEU A 34 18.79 -7.92 -10.17
C LEU A 34 17.66 -7.56 -11.13
N ASN A 35 16.85 -6.57 -10.78
CA ASN A 35 15.67 -6.20 -11.55
C ASN A 35 15.99 -5.16 -12.62
N PRO A 36 15.31 -5.18 -13.77
CA PRO A 36 15.35 -4.08 -14.73
C PRO A 36 15.10 -2.73 -14.04
N GLU A 37 15.66 -1.64 -14.54
CA GLU A 37 15.52 -0.29 -13.97
C GLU A 37 14.06 0.09 -13.67
N THR A 38 13.11 -0.44 -14.46
CA THR A 38 11.66 -0.23 -14.28
C THR A 38 11.08 -0.95 -13.06
N LEU A 39 11.82 -1.88 -12.44
CA LEU A 39 11.38 -2.62 -11.26
C LEU A 39 12.17 -2.24 -10.01
N THR A 40 13.04 -1.25 -10.07
CA THR A 40 13.69 -0.71 -8.87
C THR A 40 12.67 0.07 -8.04
N LEU A 41 12.87 0.09 -6.71
CA LEU A 41 12.04 0.91 -5.82
C LEU A 41 12.00 2.38 -6.28
N ASN A 42 13.13 2.93 -6.72
CA ASN A 42 13.19 4.30 -7.22
C ASN A 42 12.35 4.50 -8.49
N ALA A 43 12.40 3.55 -9.43
CA ALA A 43 11.57 3.62 -10.64
C ALA A 43 10.08 3.53 -10.29
N ILE A 44 9.71 2.63 -9.37
CA ILE A 44 8.34 2.44 -8.91
C ILE A 44 7.81 3.68 -8.17
N VAL A 45 8.63 4.29 -7.31
CA VAL A 45 8.27 5.52 -6.59
C VAL A 45 8.09 6.70 -7.54
N ASN A 46 8.88 6.75 -8.62
CA ASN A 46 8.84 7.83 -9.61
C ASN A 46 7.89 7.53 -10.80
N ASP A 47 7.42 6.29 -10.92
CA ASP A 47 6.44 5.94 -11.96
C ASP A 47 5.05 6.47 -11.55
N HIS A 48 4.57 7.46 -12.28
CA HIS A 48 3.25 8.05 -12.09
C HIS A 48 2.13 7.25 -12.75
N ASP A 49 2.44 6.19 -13.49
CA ASP A 49 1.43 5.36 -14.17
C ASP A 49 0.92 4.23 -13.27
N PHE A 50 0.02 4.59 -12.39
CA PHE A 50 -0.69 3.66 -11.51
C PHE A 50 -1.76 2.80 -12.20
N SER A 51 -1.97 2.95 -13.49
CA SER A 51 -3.06 2.26 -14.19
C SER A 51 -2.87 0.75 -14.25
N LYS A 52 -1.64 0.25 -14.05
CA LYS A 52 -1.23 -1.13 -14.32
C LYS A 52 -1.13 -2.06 -13.11
N GLY A 53 -1.53 -1.63 -11.91
CA GLY A 53 -1.48 -2.59 -10.80
C GLY A 53 -1.41 -1.92 -9.43
N SER A 54 -2.51 -1.32 -9.02
CA SER A 54 -2.59 -0.60 -7.76
C SER A 54 -2.17 -1.41 -6.53
N LEU A 55 -2.50 -2.72 -6.48
CA LEU A 55 -2.17 -3.58 -5.35
C LEU A 55 -0.65 -3.83 -5.24
N THR A 56 0.01 -4.14 -6.35
CA THR A 56 1.46 -4.37 -6.38
C THR A 56 2.23 -3.14 -5.94
N TYR A 57 1.86 -1.95 -6.42
CA TYR A 57 2.51 -0.72 -6.02
C TYR A 57 2.37 -0.43 -4.53
N CYS A 58 1.18 -0.59 -3.96
CA CYS A 58 0.97 -0.37 -2.53
C CYS A 58 1.73 -1.40 -1.67
N THR A 59 1.94 -2.62 -2.17
CA THR A 59 2.79 -3.63 -1.53
C THR A 59 4.26 -3.19 -1.42
N TYR A 60 4.77 -2.46 -2.40
CA TYR A 60 6.12 -1.87 -2.31
C TYR A 60 6.24 -0.84 -1.19
N GLY A 61 5.16 -0.13 -0.84
CA GLY A 61 5.13 0.73 0.34
C GLY A 61 5.45 -0.02 1.62
N MET A 62 4.89 -1.22 1.80
CA MET A 62 5.19 -2.09 2.94
C MET A 62 6.63 -2.61 2.92
N LEU A 63 7.13 -2.99 1.74
CA LEU A 63 8.53 -3.41 1.60
C LEU A 63 9.49 -2.27 1.95
N ALA A 64 9.22 -1.06 1.47
CA ALA A 64 9.99 0.13 1.80
C ALA A 64 9.98 0.39 3.33
N ALA A 65 8.83 0.28 4.00
CA ALA A 65 8.75 0.42 5.45
C ALA A 65 9.58 -0.65 6.18
N LYS A 66 9.49 -1.92 5.76
CA LYS A 66 10.27 -3.02 6.36
C LYS A 66 11.78 -2.89 6.17
N THR A 67 12.22 -2.22 5.12
CA THR A 67 13.65 -1.97 4.84
C THR A 67 14.15 -0.63 5.40
N GLY A 68 13.33 0.09 6.18
CA GLY A 68 13.68 1.37 6.79
C GLY A 68 13.63 2.57 5.83
N ARG A 69 13.14 2.39 4.62
CA ARG A 69 12.97 3.46 3.61
C ARG A 69 11.62 4.16 3.83
N PHE A 70 11.49 4.82 4.97
CA PHE A 70 10.20 5.36 5.41
C PHE A 70 9.69 6.52 4.56
N GLU A 71 10.55 7.36 4.01
CA GLU A 71 10.16 8.45 3.11
C GLU A 71 9.52 7.91 1.82
N ASP A 72 10.12 6.88 1.22
CA ASP A 72 9.57 6.20 0.05
C ASP A 72 8.22 5.54 0.38
N SER A 73 8.17 4.87 1.53
CA SER A 73 6.95 4.24 2.05
C SER A 73 5.81 5.24 2.19
N LEU A 74 6.08 6.40 2.81
CA LEU A 74 5.11 7.49 2.97
C LEU A 74 4.60 8.00 1.61
N ASN A 75 5.51 8.20 0.65
CA ASN A 75 5.15 8.65 -0.68
C ASN A 75 4.22 7.66 -1.39
N ILE A 76 4.56 6.37 -1.34
CA ILE A 76 3.76 5.29 -1.92
C ILE A 76 2.40 5.21 -1.24
N PHE A 77 2.34 5.12 0.09
CA PHE A 77 1.07 4.98 0.80
C PHE A 77 0.16 6.18 0.66
N ARG A 78 0.71 7.40 0.62
CA ARG A 78 -0.08 8.60 0.34
C ARG A 78 -0.79 8.49 -1.01
N GLN A 79 -0.05 8.15 -2.06
CA GLN A 79 -0.60 7.98 -3.39
C GLN A 79 -1.65 6.85 -3.45
N CYS A 80 -1.41 5.74 -2.77
CA CYS A 80 -2.37 4.65 -2.68
C CYS A 80 -3.63 5.06 -1.91
N SER A 81 -3.47 5.74 -0.78
CA SER A 81 -4.59 6.25 0.02
C SER A 81 -5.44 7.26 -0.76
N ASP A 82 -4.81 8.16 -1.54
CA ASP A 82 -5.53 9.14 -2.37
C ASP A 82 -6.35 8.47 -3.47
N ARG A 83 -5.99 7.26 -3.87
CA ARG A 83 -6.72 6.44 -4.85
C ARG A 83 -7.73 5.47 -4.22
N GLY A 84 -7.92 5.53 -2.92
CA GLY A 84 -8.93 4.75 -2.23
C GLY A 84 -8.43 3.51 -1.51
N SER A 85 -7.11 3.32 -1.38
CA SER A 85 -6.58 2.22 -0.57
C SER A 85 -6.68 2.54 0.91
N ASP A 86 -7.67 1.95 1.59
CA ASP A 86 -7.86 2.11 3.02
C ASP A 86 -6.72 1.52 3.87
N PRO A 87 -6.15 0.35 3.54
CA PRO A 87 -4.96 -0.14 4.22
C PRO A 87 -3.78 0.84 4.15
N SER A 88 -3.59 1.52 3.02
CA SER A 88 -2.54 2.53 2.88
C SER A 88 -2.79 3.75 3.77
N SER A 89 -4.06 4.11 4.01
CA SER A 89 -4.41 5.17 4.96
C SER A 89 -4.00 4.80 6.39
N LEU A 90 -4.19 3.54 6.80
CA LEU A 90 -3.73 3.09 8.12
C LEU A 90 -2.21 2.99 8.24
N TRP A 91 -1.51 2.60 7.16
CA TRP A 91 -0.06 2.70 7.16
C TRP A 91 0.42 4.14 7.34
N MET A 92 -0.23 5.11 6.69
CA MET A 92 0.06 6.54 6.90
C MET A 92 -0.23 6.95 8.34
N SER A 93 -1.32 6.47 8.94
CA SER A 93 -1.65 6.70 10.35
C SER A 93 -0.52 6.20 11.26
N PHE A 94 -0.10 4.95 11.09
CA PHE A 94 0.98 4.35 11.88
C PHE A 94 2.31 5.09 11.71
N LEU A 95 2.74 5.37 10.48
CA LEU A 95 4.01 6.05 10.23
C LEU A 95 4.03 7.46 10.83
N SER A 96 2.89 8.17 10.79
CA SER A 96 2.74 9.49 11.41
C SER A 96 2.77 9.41 12.94
N GLU A 97 2.10 8.42 13.53
CA GLU A 97 2.09 8.18 14.96
C GLU A 97 3.49 7.87 15.52
N GLN A 98 4.24 7.06 14.79
CA GLN A 98 5.60 6.65 15.20
C GLN A 98 6.69 7.65 14.77
N GLY A 99 6.39 8.63 13.94
CA GLY A 99 7.37 9.57 13.40
C GLY A 99 8.37 8.91 12.44
N LEU A 100 7.93 7.89 11.70
CA LEU A 100 8.78 7.16 10.76
C LEU A 100 8.75 7.82 9.38
N GLY A 101 9.87 8.41 8.98
CA GLY A 101 10.00 9.16 7.72
C GLY A 101 9.28 10.52 7.72
N THR A 102 8.64 10.88 8.81
CA THR A 102 7.95 12.15 9.01
C THR A 102 8.06 12.58 10.47
N ARG A 103 7.66 13.82 10.79
CA ARG A 103 7.54 14.23 12.19
C ARG A 103 6.41 13.43 12.85
N GLN A 104 6.65 12.99 14.10
CA GLN A 104 5.62 12.35 14.90
C GLN A 104 4.45 13.33 15.13
N SER A 105 3.23 12.85 14.85
CA SER A 105 2.01 13.63 14.99
C SER A 105 0.81 12.71 15.18
N ASP A 106 0.20 12.78 16.35
CA ASP A 106 -1.04 12.05 16.64
C ASP A 106 -2.21 12.64 15.85
N GLU A 107 -2.19 13.96 15.56
CA GLU A 107 -3.22 14.64 14.76
C GLU A 107 -3.23 14.13 13.32
N ASP A 108 -2.04 14.02 12.70
CA ASP A 108 -1.93 13.48 11.34
C ASP A 108 -2.35 12.01 11.32
N ALA A 109 -1.94 11.24 12.33
CA ALA A 109 -2.33 9.83 12.47
C ALA A 109 -3.86 9.68 12.55
N ALA A 110 -4.52 10.48 13.40
CA ALA A 110 -5.98 10.46 13.50
C ALA A 110 -6.66 10.90 12.20
N GLY A 111 -6.09 11.87 11.49
CA GLY A 111 -6.58 12.28 10.17
C GLY A 111 -6.57 11.16 9.13
N TRP A 112 -5.52 10.37 9.10
CA TRP A 112 -5.40 9.22 8.20
C TRP A 112 -6.34 8.07 8.61
N ALA A 113 -6.47 7.75 9.90
CA ALA A 113 -7.41 6.75 10.39
C ALA A 113 -8.86 7.16 10.08
N LYS A 114 -9.20 8.44 10.28
CA LYS A 114 -10.50 9.00 9.92
C LYS A 114 -10.81 8.83 8.44
N LYS A 115 -9.83 9.06 7.56
CA LYS A 115 -9.99 8.90 6.10
C LYS A 115 -10.43 7.47 5.73
N ALA A 116 -9.87 6.45 6.37
CA ALA A 116 -10.28 5.06 6.18
C ALA A 116 -11.67 4.78 6.81
N ALA A 117 -11.94 5.34 8.00
CA ALA A 117 -13.22 5.20 8.68
C ALA A 117 -14.38 5.83 7.88
N ASP A 118 -14.17 7.02 7.32
CA ASP A 118 -15.18 7.73 6.51
C ASP A 118 -15.55 6.97 5.23
N ARG A 119 -14.64 6.15 4.71
CA ARG A 119 -14.92 5.25 3.58
C ARG A 119 -15.66 3.97 3.99
N GLY A 120 -15.93 3.80 5.28
CA GLY A 120 -16.66 2.66 5.81
C GLY A 120 -15.79 1.42 6.06
N TRP A 121 -14.46 1.52 5.97
CA TRP A 121 -13.60 0.37 6.20
C TRP A 121 -13.55 -0.01 7.69
N LYS A 122 -13.93 -1.27 7.99
CA LYS A 122 -14.10 -1.78 9.36
C LYS A 122 -12.88 -1.56 10.27
N VAL A 123 -11.65 -1.74 9.73
CA VAL A 123 -10.43 -1.55 10.52
C VAL A 123 -10.20 -0.07 10.82
N GLY A 124 -10.40 0.81 9.82
CA GLY A 124 -10.32 2.25 10.01
C GLY A 124 -11.36 2.77 11.00
N GLN A 125 -12.58 2.24 10.96
CA GLN A 125 -13.63 2.59 11.93
C GLN A 125 -13.25 2.18 13.36
N TYR A 126 -12.65 1.00 13.52
CA TYR A 126 -12.16 0.54 14.81
C TYR A 126 -11.03 1.44 15.34
N ASP A 127 -10.00 1.67 14.54
CA ASP A 127 -8.82 2.45 14.95
C ASP A 127 -9.19 3.91 15.25
N TYR A 128 -9.96 4.55 14.37
CA TYR A 128 -10.43 5.91 14.62
C TYR A 128 -11.36 5.97 15.84
N GLY A 129 -12.20 4.97 16.04
CA GLY A 129 -13.01 4.80 17.23
C GLY A 129 -12.20 4.75 18.52
N LEU A 130 -11.09 4.01 18.53
CA LEU A 130 -10.15 4.00 19.66
C LEU A 130 -9.50 5.36 19.91
N MET A 131 -9.11 6.06 18.83
CA MET A 131 -8.52 7.40 18.92
C MET A 131 -9.51 8.41 19.51
N LEU A 132 -10.78 8.36 19.11
CA LEU A 132 -11.86 9.18 19.68
C LEU A 132 -12.07 8.87 21.17
N MET A 133 -12.14 7.61 21.55
CA MET A 133 -12.34 7.22 22.96
C MET A 133 -11.18 7.65 23.87
N LYS A 134 -9.95 7.61 23.36
CA LYS A 134 -8.74 8.03 24.09
C LYS A 134 -8.51 9.54 24.04
N GLY A 135 -9.01 10.23 23.02
CA GLY A 135 -8.64 11.62 22.71
C GLY A 135 -7.23 11.72 22.12
N LYS A 136 -6.83 10.72 21.33
CA LYS A 136 -5.49 10.68 20.74
C LYS A 136 -5.49 11.32 19.35
N GLY A 137 -4.83 12.47 19.21
CA GLY A 137 -4.77 13.24 17.98
C GLY A 137 -6.10 13.85 17.54
N VAL A 138 -7.15 13.69 18.35
CA VAL A 138 -8.52 14.19 18.10
C VAL A 138 -9.18 14.52 19.43
N ALA A 139 -10.14 15.43 19.42
CA ALA A 139 -10.93 15.71 20.60
C ALA A 139 -11.61 14.42 21.10
N LYS A 140 -11.54 14.16 22.42
CA LYS A 140 -12.12 12.96 23.00
C LYS A 140 -13.63 12.98 22.84
N ASP A 141 -14.16 11.93 22.21
CA ASP A 141 -15.58 11.68 22.04
C ASP A 141 -15.85 10.17 22.19
N VAL A 142 -16.24 9.78 23.40
CA VAL A 142 -16.46 8.38 23.75
C VAL A 142 -17.67 7.79 23.03
N GLU A 143 -18.73 8.57 22.87
CA GLU A 143 -19.96 8.08 22.24
C GLU A 143 -19.79 7.88 20.74
N GLU A 144 -19.16 8.81 20.05
CA GLU A 144 -18.80 8.63 18.64
C GLU A 144 -17.79 7.51 18.45
N GLY A 145 -16.80 7.37 19.36
CA GLY A 145 -15.85 6.26 19.35
C GLY A 145 -16.54 4.90 19.45
N LYS A 146 -17.48 4.74 20.37
CA LYS A 146 -18.29 3.51 20.50
C LYS A 146 -19.12 3.24 19.24
N ARG A 147 -19.70 4.30 18.66
CA ARG A 147 -20.47 4.19 17.42
C ARG A 147 -19.63 3.65 16.28
N MET A 148 -18.41 4.18 16.10
CA MET A 148 -17.45 3.72 15.08
C MET A 148 -17.05 2.25 15.30
N ILE A 149 -16.76 1.88 16.55
CA ILE A 149 -16.42 0.49 16.90
C ILE A 149 -17.62 -0.44 16.65
N GLY A 150 -18.85 0.01 16.94
CA GLY A 150 -20.06 -0.73 16.62
C GLY A 150 -20.20 -1.03 15.14
N LEU A 151 -19.97 -0.04 14.27
CA LEU A 151 -19.98 -0.22 12.82
C LEU A 151 -18.93 -1.23 12.34
N ALA A 152 -17.75 -1.25 12.95
CA ALA A 152 -16.72 -2.24 12.66
C ALA A 152 -17.16 -3.66 13.07
N ALA A 153 -17.78 -3.80 14.22
CA ALA A 153 -18.31 -5.07 14.73
C ALA A 153 -19.45 -5.63 13.86
N GLU A 154 -20.34 -4.76 13.38
CA GLU A 154 -21.41 -5.11 12.43
C GLU A 154 -20.85 -5.68 11.12
N GLN A 155 -19.70 -5.18 10.66
CA GLN A 155 -18.98 -5.69 9.51
C GLN A 155 -18.14 -6.97 9.81
N GLY A 156 -18.29 -7.52 11.01
CA GLY A 156 -17.62 -8.77 11.39
C GLY A 156 -16.17 -8.59 11.86
N TYR A 157 -15.74 -7.37 12.24
CA TYR A 157 -14.40 -7.16 12.76
C TYR A 157 -14.26 -7.73 14.18
N GLY A 158 -13.45 -8.80 14.35
CA GLY A 158 -13.33 -9.56 15.61
C GLY A 158 -12.89 -8.69 16.77
N ALA A 159 -11.82 -7.89 16.61
CA ALA A 159 -11.32 -7.03 17.67
C ALA A 159 -12.37 -6.00 18.18
N ALA A 160 -13.25 -5.54 17.29
CA ALA A 160 -14.34 -4.65 17.69
C ALA A 160 -15.40 -5.39 18.52
N LYS A 161 -15.73 -6.64 18.16
CA LYS A 161 -16.64 -7.49 18.95
C LYS A 161 -16.07 -7.79 20.32
N ASP A 162 -14.81 -8.21 20.39
CA ASP A 162 -14.11 -8.52 21.64
C ASP A 162 -14.07 -7.30 22.56
N LEU A 163 -13.84 -6.10 22.01
CA LEU A 163 -13.84 -4.86 22.78
C LEU A 163 -15.23 -4.51 23.33
N ILE A 164 -16.28 -4.73 22.56
CA ILE A 164 -17.67 -4.51 23.00
C ILE A 164 -18.03 -5.50 24.11
N GLU A 165 -17.73 -6.78 23.91
CA GLU A 165 -17.95 -7.85 24.90
C GLU A 165 -17.18 -7.60 26.20
N GLY A 166 -15.96 -7.05 26.10
CA GLY A 166 -15.12 -6.62 27.22
C GLY A 166 -15.57 -5.28 27.86
N GLY A 167 -16.73 -4.74 27.50
CA GLY A 167 -17.26 -3.50 28.07
C GLY A 167 -16.46 -2.26 27.73
N TYR A 168 -15.82 -2.23 26.56
CA TYR A 168 -14.95 -1.14 26.08
C TYR A 168 -13.74 -0.89 27.00
N ASN A 169 -13.16 -1.95 27.54
CA ASN A 169 -11.94 -1.86 28.30
C ASN A 169 -10.75 -1.54 27.37
N LEU A 170 -10.35 -0.27 27.32
CA LEU A 170 -9.28 0.22 26.44
C LEU A 170 -7.88 -0.33 26.81
N ASP A 171 -7.69 -0.86 28.00
CA ASP A 171 -6.43 -1.50 28.41
C ASP A 171 -6.25 -2.89 27.78
N GLN A 172 -7.37 -3.50 27.37
CA GLN A 172 -7.40 -4.76 26.62
C GLN A 172 -7.48 -4.55 25.11
N ALA A 173 -7.82 -3.32 24.67
CA ALA A 173 -7.78 -2.99 23.26
C ALA A 173 -6.35 -3.12 22.76
N MET A 174 -6.17 -3.84 21.65
CA MET A 174 -4.85 -4.02 21.06
C MET A 174 -4.18 -2.66 20.86
N PRO A 175 -3.02 -2.41 21.47
CA PRO A 175 -2.39 -1.09 21.47
C PRO A 175 -1.79 -0.70 20.12
N ASP A 176 -1.77 -1.63 19.14
CA ASP A 176 -1.08 -1.46 17.88
C ASP A 176 -2.02 -1.70 16.70
N PRO A 177 -2.48 -0.64 16.03
CA PRO A 177 -3.31 -0.76 14.84
C PRO A 177 -2.64 -1.53 13.70
N THR A 178 -1.31 -1.60 13.66
CA THR A 178 -0.60 -2.39 12.66
C THR A 178 -0.76 -3.88 12.88
N HIS A 179 -0.91 -4.34 14.13
CA HIS A 179 -1.21 -5.74 14.43
C HIS A 179 -2.64 -6.10 14.02
N ALA A 180 -3.58 -5.18 14.12
CA ALA A 180 -4.96 -5.40 13.69
C ALA A 180 -5.12 -5.34 12.17
N ALA A 181 -4.34 -4.50 11.47
CA ALA A 181 -4.34 -4.40 10.02
C ALA A 181 -3.49 -5.48 9.32
N MET A 182 -2.49 -6.04 10.01
CA MET A 182 -1.51 -6.96 9.44
C MET A 182 -1.96 -8.42 9.22
N PRO A 183 -2.94 -9.02 9.93
CA PRO A 183 -3.31 -10.41 9.64
C PRO A 183 -3.72 -10.63 8.18
N GLU A 184 -4.47 -9.70 7.60
CA GLU A 184 -4.89 -9.80 6.19
C GLU A 184 -3.73 -9.57 5.20
N TYR A 185 -2.68 -8.83 5.60
CA TYR A 185 -1.49 -8.58 4.78
C TYR A 185 -0.33 -9.52 5.07
N ARG A 186 -0.25 -10.07 6.28
CA ARG A 186 0.78 -11.07 6.64
C ARG A 186 0.64 -12.32 5.78
N ASP A 187 -0.59 -12.73 5.48
CA ASP A 187 -0.87 -13.91 4.69
C ASP A 187 -0.59 -13.69 3.19
N LEU A 188 -0.62 -12.42 2.72
CA LEU A 188 -0.22 -12.04 1.36
C LEU A 188 1.32 -11.95 1.17
N LEU A 189 2.09 -11.87 2.24
CA LEU A 189 3.56 -11.75 2.20
C LEU A 189 4.28 -13.09 2.44
N LEU A 190 3.55 -14.18 2.69
CA LEU A 190 4.10 -15.52 2.94
C LEU A 190 4.03 -16.44 1.72
N TYR A 191 3.57 -15.92 0.56
CA TYR A 191 3.54 -16.67 -0.71
C TYR A 191 4.31 -15.91 -1.80
#